data_6291e141045e3f7da8a7589c81c63d31
#
_entry.id   6291e141045e3f7da8a7589c81c63d31
#
_cell.length_a   1.000
_cell.length_b   1.000
_cell.length_c   1.000
_cell.angle_alpha   90.00
_cell.angle_beta   90.00
_cell.angle_gamma   90.00
#
_symmetry.space_group_name_H-M   'P 1'
#
loop_
_entity.id
_entity.type
_entity.pdbx_description
1 polymer ?
#
loop_
_entity_poly.entity_id
_entity_poly.type
_entity_poly.pdbx_seq_one_letter_code
_entity_poly.pdbx_strand_id
1 'polypeptide(L)'
;LLASSAASDVYKRQLRWSFLWLSALAVALGLGFCFVCPPLQRAVSALTGWIAASGNAGVFLYGFLERLLIPTGLHHLIYMPFQFSSLGGSLTVGSVTYTGAYAVCMTEYTMGLPLSDGIVWMYTGFTKTFGYLGIAAAFIFTARKENRARTAAAMIPLAVTASVASITEPIDFLFCFVSPLLWVAHAVITGGFMVLLHVLHVRAFTSNLLGSLVFNLSAGEQLQN
;
A
#
# COMPACT_ATOMS: atom_id res chain seq x y z
N LEU A 1 -45.03 16.69 -31.18
CA LEU A 1 -45.09 17.37 -29.88
C LEU A 1 -45.57 16.42 -28.76
N LEU A 2 -46.69 15.67 -28.95
CA LEU A 2 -47.22 14.73 -27.94
C LEU A 2 -46.30 13.55 -27.65
N ALA A 3 -45.63 13.00 -28.65
CA ALA A 3 -44.69 11.89 -28.48
C ALA A 3 -43.43 12.30 -27.70
N SER A 4 -42.95 13.54 -27.84
CA SER A 4 -41.81 14.05 -27.10
C SER A 4 -42.12 14.32 -25.63
N SER A 5 -43.36 14.73 -25.31
CA SER A 5 -43.79 14.90 -23.92
C SER A 5 -43.96 13.58 -23.19
N ALA A 6 -44.55 12.58 -23.84
CA ALA A 6 -44.71 11.24 -23.27
C ALA A 6 -43.35 10.56 -22.99
N ALA A 7 -42.38 10.66 -23.90
CA ALA A 7 -41.02 10.14 -23.71
C ALA A 7 -40.30 10.86 -22.54
N SER A 8 -40.49 12.18 -22.42
CA SER A 8 -39.96 12.96 -21.30
C SER A 8 -40.55 12.53 -19.94
N ASP A 9 -41.84 12.21 -19.89
CA ASP A 9 -42.52 11.81 -18.66
C ASP A 9 -42.12 10.40 -18.22
N VAL A 10 -41.94 9.48 -19.17
CA VAL A 10 -41.44 8.13 -18.92
C VAL A 10 -39.99 8.21 -18.37
N TYR A 11 -39.14 9.04 -18.98
CA TYR A 11 -37.77 9.25 -18.53
C TYR A 11 -37.72 9.84 -17.10
N LYS A 12 -38.51 10.86 -16.81
CA LYS A 12 -38.59 11.46 -15.47
C LYS A 12 -39.12 10.49 -14.42
N ARG A 13 -40.05 9.61 -14.80
CA ARG A 13 -40.59 8.58 -13.91
C ARG A 13 -39.54 7.51 -13.62
N GLN A 14 -38.81 7.04 -14.64
CA GLN A 14 -37.73 6.10 -14.49
C GLN A 14 -36.62 6.66 -13.60
N LEU A 15 -36.20 7.91 -13.81
CA LEU A 15 -35.18 8.58 -13.02
C LEU A 15 -35.58 8.68 -11.53
N ARG A 16 -36.84 9.00 -11.22
CA ARG A 16 -37.35 9.07 -9.84
C ARG A 16 -37.34 7.71 -9.16
N TRP A 17 -37.79 6.66 -9.83
CA TRP A 17 -37.78 5.32 -9.28
C TRP A 17 -36.37 4.77 -9.09
N SER A 18 -35.48 5.01 -10.04
CA SER A 18 -34.08 4.64 -9.91
C SER A 18 -33.41 5.34 -8.72
N PHE A 19 -33.70 6.63 -8.54
CA PHE A 19 -33.17 7.38 -7.39
C PHE A 19 -33.68 6.81 -6.06
N LEU A 20 -34.97 6.50 -5.94
CA LEU A 20 -35.53 5.91 -4.72
C LEU A 20 -34.93 4.53 -4.41
N TRP A 21 -34.80 3.68 -5.43
CA TRP A 21 -34.17 2.35 -5.25
C TRP A 21 -32.69 2.45 -4.88
N LEU A 22 -31.93 3.32 -5.52
CA LEU A 22 -30.53 3.56 -5.18
C LEU A 22 -30.38 4.12 -3.77
N SER A 23 -31.25 5.06 -3.38
CA SER A 23 -31.23 5.60 -2.02
C SER A 23 -31.59 4.55 -0.97
N ALA A 24 -32.61 3.73 -1.22
CA ALA A 24 -32.98 2.63 -0.34
C ALA A 24 -31.86 1.59 -0.21
N LEU A 25 -31.21 1.23 -1.35
CA LEU A 25 -30.06 0.34 -1.35
C LEU A 25 -28.87 0.93 -0.59
N ALA A 26 -28.57 2.22 -0.79
CA ALA A 26 -27.49 2.89 -0.08
C ALA A 26 -27.72 2.91 1.44
N VAL A 27 -28.96 3.18 1.86
CA VAL A 27 -29.34 3.12 3.29
C VAL A 27 -29.21 1.70 3.83
N ALA A 28 -29.73 0.70 3.11
CA ALA A 28 -29.65 -0.70 3.54
C ALA A 28 -28.19 -1.18 3.65
N LEU A 29 -27.33 -0.83 2.68
CA LEU A 29 -25.89 -1.11 2.72
C LEU A 29 -25.23 -0.37 3.89
N GLY A 30 -25.53 0.91 4.09
CA GLY A 30 -24.98 1.68 5.22
C GLY A 30 -25.34 1.07 6.56
N LEU A 31 -26.60 0.66 6.77
CA LEU A 31 -27.02 -0.05 7.98
C LEU A 31 -26.30 -1.41 8.11
N GLY A 32 -26.17 -2.17 7.02
CA GLY A 32 -25.39 -3.43 7.01
C GLY A 32 -23.94 -3.20 7.45
N PHE A 33 -23.29 -2.18 6.93
CA PHE A 33 -21.91 -1.83 7.32
C PHE A 33 -21.80 -1.41 8.78
N CYS A 34 -22.81 -0.77 9.38
CA CYS A 34 -22.80 -0.45 10.81
C CYS A 34 -22.67 -1.70 11.70
N PHE A 35 -23.13 -2.87 11.24
CA PHE A 35 -23.02 -4.14 11.98
C PHE A 35 -21.73 -4.89 11.61
N VAL A 36 -21.28 -4.83 10.36
CA VAL A 36 -20.12 -5.59 9.87
C VAL A 36 -18.80 -4.89 10.19
N CYS A 37 -18.74 -3.56 10.07
CA CYS A 37 -17.50 -2.83 10.27
C CYS A 37 -16.94 -2.91 11.70
N PRO A 38 -17.70 -2.80 12.80
CA PRO A 38 -17.10 -2.82 14.13
C PRO A 38 -16.42 -4.15 14.50
N PRO A 39 -16.96 -5.34 14.23
CA PRO A 39 -16.23 -6.59 14.46
C PRO A 39 -15.02 -6.73 13.56
N LEU A 40 -15.10 -6.30 12.29
CA LEU A 40 -13.97 -6.30 11.37
C LEU A 40 -12.84 -5.38 11.86
N GLN A 41 -13.16 -4.15 12.28
CA GLN A 41 -12.19 -3.22 12.84
C GLN A 41 -11.52 -3.79 14.10
N ARG A 42 -12.29 -4.43 15.00
CA ARG A 42 -11.73 -5.10 16.19
C ARG A 42 -10.76 -6.22 15.81
N ALA A 43 -11.11 -7.04 14.84
CA ALA A 43 -10.23 -8.11 14.37
C ALA A 43 -8.94 -7.56 13.75
N VAL A 44 -9.04 -6.51 12.91
CA VAL A 44 -7.88 -5.82 12.32
C VAL A 44 -7.02 -5.19 13.42
N SER A 45 -7.62 -4.51 14.40
CA SER A 45 -6.88 -3.88 15.49
C SER A 45 -6.17 -4.92 16.37
N ALA A 46 -6.79 -6.07 16.63
CA ALA A 46 -6.17 -7.16 17.39
C ALA A 46 -4.98 -7.75 16.62
N LEU A 47 -5.13 -8.00 15.32
CA LEU A 47 -4.06 -8.51 14.45
C LEU A 47 -2.89 -7.52 14.37
N THR A 48 -3.17 -6.25 14.11
CA THR A 48 -2.12 -5.23 13.96
C THR A 48 -1.44 -4.92 15.29
N GLY A 49 -2.18 -4.94 16.41
CA GLY A 49 -1.60 -4.84 17.74
C GLY A 49 -0.67 -6.01 18.07
N TRP A 50 -1.04 -7.24 17.70
CA TRP A 50 -0.17 -8.40 17.84
C TRP A 50 1.08 -8.31 16.97
N ILE A 51 0.94 -7.88 15.71
CA ILE A 51 2.07 -7.61 14.80
C ILE A 51 3.03 -6.61 15.44
N ALA A 52 2.53 -5.48 15.94
CA ALA A 52 3.35 -4.44 16.57
C ALA A 52 4.13 -4.95 17.79
N ALA A 53 3.55 -5.86 18.58
CA ALA A 53 4.16 -6.42 19.77
C ALA A 53 5.14 -7.57 19.51
N SER A 54 5.18 -8.12 18.29
CA SER A 54 5.92 -9.35 17.98
C SER A 54 7.37 -9.13 17.49
N GLY A 55 7.91 -7.91 17.55
CA GLY A 55 9.29 -7.60 17.15
C GLY A 55 9.57 -8.00 15.70
N ASN A 56 10.69 -8.68 15.46
CA ASN A 56 11.09 -9.11 14.10
C ASN A 56 10.08 -10.03 13.42
N ALA A 57 9.37 -10.88 14.16
CA ALA A 57 8.29 -11.71 13.60
C ALA A 57 7.12 -10.85 13.13
N GLY A 58 6.80 -9.78 13.87
CA GLY A 58 5.79 -8.81 13.48
C GLY A 58 6.19 -8.03 12.23
N VAL A 59 7.45 -7.58 12.13
CA VAL A 59 7.98 -6.91 10.94
C VAL A 59 7.90 -7.82 9.72
N PHE A 60 8.28 -9.09 9.86
CA PHE A 60 8.11 -10.10 8.81
C PHE A 60 6.66 -10.23 8.37
N LEU A 61 5.76 -10.43 9.33
CA LEU A 61 4.35 -10.66 9.06
C LEU A 61 3.68 -9.44 8.42
N TYR A 62 4.06 -8.24 8.85
CA TYR A 62 3.60 -7.00 8.24
C TYR A 62 3.95 -6.93 6.75
N GLY A 63 5.24 -7.09 6.40
CA GLY A 63 5.69 -7.05 5.00
C GLY A 63 5.11 -8.20 4.16
N PHE A 64 5.01 -9.39 4.74
CA PHE A 64 4.40 -10.56 4.10
C PHE A 64 2.92 -10.33 3.78
N LEU A 65 2.11 -9.90 4.77
CA LEU A 65 0.68 -9.69 4.61
C LEU A 65 0.39 -8.49 3.70
N GLU A 66 1.16 -7.41 3.82
CA GLU A 66 1.01 -6.23 2.96
C GLU A 66 1.16 -6.63 1.49
N ARG A 67 2.10 -7.52 1.13
CA ARG A 67 2.26 -8.01 -0.23
C ARG A 67 1.23 -9.07 -0.60
N LEU A 68 1.03 -10.06 0.25
CA LEU A 68 0.11 -11.17 -0.03
C LEU A 68 -1.31 -10.69 -0.34
N LEU A 69 -1.76 -9.66 0.37
CA LEU A 69 -3.13 -9.17 0.29
C LEU A 69 -3.39 -8.13 -0.81
N ILE A 70 -2.37 -7.71 -1.58
CA ILE A 70 -2.56 -6.74 -2.67
C ILE A 70 -3.65 -7.18 -3.66
N PRO A 71 -3.66 -8.43 -4.18
CA PRO A 71 -4.67 -8.83 -5.16
C PRO A 71 -6.11 -8.81 -4.65
N THR A 72 -6.31 -8.84 -3.34
CA THR A 72 -7.63 -8.75 -2.70
C THR A 72 -8.02 -7.30 -2.35
N GLY A 73 -7.08 -6.34 -2.44
CA GLY A 73 -7.26 -4.97 -1.96
C GLY A 73 -7.22 -4.82 -0.44
N LEU A 74 -7.09 -5.91 0.33
CA LEU A 74 -7.14 -5.90 1.80
C LEU A 74 -5.81 -5.46 2.45
N HIS A 75 -4.75 -5.27 1.68
CA HIS A 75 -3.44 -4.80 2.18
C HIS A 75 -3.53 -3.44 2.90
N HIS A 76 -4.50 -2.59 2.51
CA HIS A 76 -4.79 -1.34 3.22
C HIS A 76 -5.13 -1.55 4.70
N LEU A 77 -5.81 -2.64 5.04
CA LEU A 77 -6.17 -2.95 6.43
C LEU A 77 -4.92 -3.27 7.28
N ILE A 78 -3.83 -3.70 6.65
CA ILE A 78 -2.57 -4.01 7.34
C ILE A 78 -1.72 -2.75 7.51
N TYR A 79 -1.43 -2.00 6.43
CA TYR A 79 -0.46 -0.92 6.53
C TYR A 79 -1.02 0.40 7.10
N MET A 80 -2.30 0.72 6.84
CA MET A 80 -2.86 2.00 7.29
C MET A 80 -2.83 2.20 8.81
N PRO A 81 -3.12 1.21 9.66
CA PRO A 81 -3.00 1.37 11.10
C PRO A 81 -1.58 1.75 11.55
N PHE A 82 -0.54 1.21 10.93
CA PHE A 82 0.84 1.56 11.25
C PHE A 82 1.25 2.94 10.72
N GLN A 83 0.80 3.29 9.54
CA GLN A 83 1.18 4.57 8.94
C GLN A 83 0.44 5.76 9.55
N PHE A 84 -0.81 5.60 10.00
CA PHE A 84 -1.69 6.70 10.37
C PHE A 84 -2.30 6.62 11.79
N SER A 85 -1.92 5.61 12.60
CA SER A 85 -2.34 5.54 14.01
C SER A 85 -1.15 5.39 14.96
N SER A 86 -1.41 5.46 16.26
CA SER A 86 -0.40 5.32 17.32
C SER A 86 0.35 3.97 17.31
N LEU A 87 -0.13 2.96 16.58
CA LEU A 87 0.58 1.69 16.38
C LEU A 87 1.92 1.87 15.65
N GLY A 88 2.02 2.83 14.76
CA GLY A 88 3.25 3.16 14.05
C GLY A 88 4.21 4.09 14.79
N GLY A 89 3.84 4.49 16.01
CA GLY A 89 4.59 5.41 16.83
C GLY A 89 3.89 6.75 17.05
N SER A 90 4.42 7.53 17.98
CA SER A 90 3.98 8.90 18.24
C SER A 90 5.16 9.78 18.65
N LEU A 91 5.16 11.03 18.20
CA LEU A 91 6.16 12.03 18.52
C LEU A 91 5.46 13.29 19.02
N THR A 92 5.82 13.78 20.20
CA THR A 92 5.29 15.04 20.74
C THR A 92 6.36 16.12 20.64
N VAL A 93 6.00 17.20 19.93
CA VAL A 93 6.87 18.38 19.79
C VAL A 93 6.11 19.61 20.29
N GLY A 94 6.58 20.19 21.37
CA GLY A 94 5.86 21.26 22.06
C GLY A 94 4.52 20.78 22.59
N SER A 95 3.43 21.38 22.13
CA SER A 95 2.04 21.03 22.49
C SER A 95 1.33 20.12 21.47
N VAL A 96 2.00 19.74 20.37
CA VAL A 96 1.42 18.96 19.27
C VAL A 96 1.95 17.53 19.29
N THR A 97 1.05 16.55 19.23
CA THR A 97 1.41 15.14 19.12
C THR A 97 1.11 14.64 17.71
N TYR A 98 2.13 14.16 17.03
CA TYR A 98 2.07 13.51 15.72
C TYR A 98 1.97 12.01 15.92
N THR A 99 1.05 11.35 15.21
CA THR A 99 0.78 9.90 15.37
C THR A 99 0.87 9.19 14.03
N GLY A 100 1.44 7.98 14.05
CA GLY A 100 1.64 7.13 12.88
C GLY A 100 3.02 7.32 12.26
N ALA A 101 3.57 6.22 11.72
CA ALA A 101 4.91 6.18 11.16
C ALA A 101 5.16 7.28 10.11
N TYR A 102 4.16 7.59 9.29
CA TYR A 102 4.27 8.62 8.26
C TYR A 102 4.42 10.03 8.86
N ALA A 103 3.50 10.40 9.76
CA ALA A 103 3.52 11.74 10.36
C ALA A 103 4.75 11.95 11.25
N VAL A 104 5.14 10.93 12.00
CA VAL A 104 6.37 10.94 12.83
C VAL A 104 7.60 11.13 11.96
N CYS A 105 7.77 10.32 10.92
CA CYS A 105 8.90 10.40 10.01
C CYS A 105 8.99 11.77 9.30
N MET A 106 7.87 12.33 8.85
CA MET A 106 7.84 13.65 8.22
C MET A 106 8.20 14.76 9.20
N THR A 107 7.77 14.67 10.45
CA THR A 107 8.09 15.64 11.49
C THR A 107 9.57 15.57 11.87
N GLU A 108 10.09 14.35 12.09
CA GLU A 108 11.53 14.12 12.35
C GLU A 108 12.38 14.69 11.22
N TYR A 109 12.00 14.41 9.97
CA TYR A 109 12.70 14.92 8.80
C TYR A 109 12.69 16.47 8.75
N THR A 110 11.51 17.10 8.87
CA THR A 110 11.38 18.56 8.75
C THR A 110 12.03 19.34 9.89
N MET A 111 12.16 18.72 11.07
CA MET A 111 12.78 19.31 12.26
C MET A 111 14.27 18.96 12.44
N GLY A 112 14.84 18.19 11.53
CA GLY A 112 16.23 17.76 11.64
C GLY A 112 16.50 16.80 12.80
N LEU A 113 15.46 16.02 13.22
CA LEU A 113 15.59 15.04 14.30
C LEU A 113 16.05 13.69 13.74
N PRO A 114 16.71 12.84 14.55
CA PRO A 114 17.05 11.49 14.11
C PRO A 114 15.78 10.67 13.86
N LEU A 115 15.79 9.85 12.81
CA LEU A 115 14.65 9.01 12.48
C LEU A 115 14.44 7.89 13.52
N SER A 116 13.24 7.77 14.03
CA SER A 116 12.85 6.77 15.03
C SER A 116 12.70 5.37 14.43
N ASP A 117 12.65 4.34 15.29
CA ASP A 117 12.48 2.94 14.85
C ASP A 117 11.12 2.68 14.19
N GLY A 118 10.13 3.55 14.35
CA GLY A 118 8.83 3.49 13.67
C GLY A 118 8.92 3.55 12.14
N ILE A 119 10.06 3.99 11.58
CA ILE A 119 10.31 4.00 10.13
C ILE A 119 10.26 2.59 9.52
N VAL A 120 10.41 1.54 10.30
CA VAL A 120 10.30 0.13 9.84
C VAL A 120 9.00 -0.11 9.09
N TRP A 121 7.91 0.53 9.48
CA TRP A 121 6.60 0.39 8.85
C TRP A 121 6.51 1.06 7.47
N MET A 122 7.58 1.75 7.05
CA MET A 122 7.69 2.38 5.72
C MET A 122 8.59 1.58 4.75
N TYR A 123 9.27 0.51 5.19
CA TYR A 123 10.26 -0.22 4.39
C TYR A 123 9.71 -0.93 3.15
N THR A 124 8.40 -1.13 3.04
CA THR A 124 7.79 -1.70 1.83
C THR A 124 8.08 -0.87 0.56
N GLY A 125 8.43 0.40 0.70
CA GLY A 125 8.88 1.26 -0.38
C GLY A 125 10.16 0.76 -1.07
N PHE A 126 11.09 0.12 -0.36
CA PHE A 126 12.29 -0.47 -0.98
C PHE A 126 11.93 -1.54 -2.00
N THR A 127 10.99 -2.43 -1.66
CA THR A 127 10.52 -3.46 -2.58
C THR A 127 9.83 -2.83 -3.79
N LYS A 128 9.03 -1.77 -3.58
CA LYS A 128 8.37 -1.03 -4.68
C LYS A 128 9.41 -0.41 -5.62
N THR A 129 10.49 0.15 -5.09
CA THR A 129 11.51 0.83 -5.88
C THR A 129 12.39 -0.15 -6.67
N PHE A 130 12.89 -1.20 -6.03
CA PHE A 130 13.92 -2.08 -6.62
C PHE A 130 13.38 -3.46 -7.00
N GLY A 131 12.46 -4.03 -6.23
CA GLY A 131 11.95 -5.39 -6.45
C GLY A 131 11.23 -5.52 -7.78
N TYR A 132 10.43 -4.53 -8.16
CA TYR A 132 9.68 -4.57 -9.43
C TYR A 132 10.55 -4.42 -10.67
N LEU A 133 11.68 -3.73 -10.57
CA LEU A 133 12.70 -3.73 -11.63
C LEU A 133 13.27 -5.13 -11.83
N GLY A 134 13.55 -5.84 -10.73
CA GLY A 134 14.01 -7.23 -10.75
C GLY A 134 12.97 -8.19 -11.33
N ILE A 135 11.69 -8.04 -10.95
CA ILE A 135 10.58 -8.85 -11.48
C ILE A 135 10.44 -8.63 -12.99
N ALA A 136 10.44 -7.38 -13.45
CA ALA A 136 10.37 -7.08 -14.89
C ALA A 136 11.56 -7.65 -15.65
N ALA A 137 12.77 -7.53 -15.12
CA ALA A 137 13.97 -8.13 -15.69
C ALA A 137 13.83 -9.67 -15.79
N ALA A 138 13.33 -10.32 -14.74
CA ALA A 138 13.08 -11.77 -14.77
C ALA A 138 12.09 -12.16 -15.87
N PHE A 139 10.98 -11.46 -16.03
CA PHE A 139 10.03 -11.69 -17.13
C PHE A 139 10.69 -11.56 -18.50
N ILE A 140 11.52 -10.52 -18.69
CA ILE A 140 12.19 -10.27 -19.96
C ILE A 140 13.23 -11.36 -20.27
N PHE A 141 14.07 -11.71 -19.30
CA PHE A 141 15.15 -12.67 -19.52
C PHE A 141 14.66 -14.11 -19.66
N THR A 142 13.56 -14.48 -19.01
CA THR A 142 12.97 -15.82 -19.10
C THR A 142 12.05 -15.98 -20.31
N ALA A 143 11.62 -14.89 -20.94
CA ALA A 143 10.81 -14.93 -22.15
C ALA A 143 11.54 -15.63 -23.30
N ARG A 144 10.79 -16.38 -24.13
CA ARG A 144 11.31 -16.96 -25.39
C ARG A 144 11.91 -15.86 -26.27
N LYS A 145 12.98 -16.16 -26.97
CA LYS A 145 13.72 -15.18 -27.79
C LYS A 145 12.81 -14.38 -28.72
N GLU A 146 11.84 -15.05 -29.35
CA GLU A 146 10.87 -14.43 -30.29
C GLU A 146 9.97 -13.39 -29.60
N ASN A 147 9.65 -13.60 -28.30
CA ASN A 147 8.73 -12.76 -27.54
C ASN A 147 9.45 -11.74 -26.66
N ARG A 148 10.77 -11.81 -26.53
CA ARG A 148 11.53 -11.00 -25.57
C ARG A 148 11.34 -9.50 -25.78
N ALA A 149 11.38 -9.03 -27.02
CA ALA A 149 11.17 -7.62 -27.36
C ALA A 149 9.75 -7.16 -26.97
N ARG A 150 8.74 -7.98 -27.25
CA ARG A 150 7.35 -7.70 -26.87
C ARG A 150 7.16 -7.68 -25.35
N THR A 151 7.76 -8.64 -24.65
CA THR A 151 7.74 -8.68 -23.18
C THR A 151 8.44 -7.47 -22.59
N ALA A 152 9.59 -7.06 -23.11
CA ALA A 152 10.29 -5.86 -22.67
C ALA A 152 9.47 -4.59 -22.88
N ALA A 153 8.84 -4.43 -24.04
CA ALA A 153 7.96 -3.29 -24.33
C ALA A 153 6.77 -3.19 -23.36
N ALA A 154 6.25 -4.32 -22.87
CA ALA A 154 5.18 -4.35 -21.87
C ALA A 154 5.70 -4.12 -20.45
N MET A 155 6.80 -4.77 -20.06
CA MET A 155 7.27 -4.80 -18.68
C MET A 155 8.02 -3.54 -18.25
N ILE A 156 8.79 -2.91 -19.16
CA ILE A 156 9.59 -1.73 -18.82
C ILE A 156 8.72 -0.56 -18.34
N PRO A 157 7.66 -0.13 -19.07
CA PRO A 157 6.79 0.94 -18.60
C PRO A 157 6.13 0.65 -17.25
N LEU A 158 5.69 -0.60 -17.04
CA LEU A 158 5.07 -1.03 -15.79
C LEU A 158 6.07 -0.98 -14.62
N ALA A 159 7.30 -1.45 -14.83
CA ALA A 159 8.34 -1.41 -13.83
C ALA A 159 8.76 0.03 -13.47
N VAL A 160 8.87 0.90 -14.46
CA VAL A 160 9.15 2.33 -14.24
C VAL A 160 8.01 2.97 -13.46
N THR A 161 6.76 2.70 -13.80
CA THR A 161 5.59 3.23 -13.08
C THR A 161 5.56 2.72 -11.64
N ALA A 162 5.82 1.44 -11.42
CA ALA A 162 5.90 0.86 -10.08
C ALA A 162 7.01 1.50 -9.24
N SER A 163 8.19 1.68 -9.83
CA SER A 163 9.36 2.20 -9.12
C SER A 163 9.25 3.69 -8.83
N VAL A 164 8.79 4.48 -9.81
CA VAL A 164 8.77 5.96 -9.73
C VAL A 164 7.51 6.46 -9.02
N ALA A 165 6.35 5.88 -9.32
CA ALA A 165 5.05 6.34 -8.81
C ALA A 165 4.44 5.44 -7.71
N SER A 166 5.08 4.32 -7.36
CA SER A 166 4.54 3.29 -6.45
C SER A 166 3.22 2.64 -6.90
N ILE A 167 2.87 2.73 -8.17
CA ILE A 167 1.69 2.08 -8.75
C ILE A 167 2.13 0.67 -9.19
N THR A 168 1.93 -0.31 -8.32
CA THR A 168 2.46 -1.68 -8.49
C THR A 168 1.41 -2.66 -9.00
N GLU A 169 0.14 -2.33 -8.85
CA GLU A 169 -1.00 -3.20 -9.11
C GLU A 169 -0.98 -3.87 -10.50
N PRO A 170 -0.61 -3.19 -11.61
CA PRO A 170 -0.61 -3.85 -12.92
C PRO A 170 0.40 -5.01 -13.01
N ILE A 171 1.57 -4.88 -12.38
CA ILE A 171 2.54 -5.98 -12.30
C ILE A 171 2.10 -7.02 -11.27
N ASP A 172 1.56 -6.58 -10.13
CA ASP A 172 1.10 -7.45 -9.06
C ASP A 172 0.03 -8.41 -9.55
N PHE A 173 -0.98 -7.91 -10.24
CA PHE A 173 -2.02 -8.74 -10.83
C PHE A 173 -1.48 -9.69 -11.89
N LEU A 174 -0.64 -9.19 -12.81
CA LEU A 174 -0.01 -10.04 -13.82
C LEU A 174 0.78 -11.17 -13.16
N PHE A 175 1.62 -10.84 -12.18
CA PHE A 175 2.47 -11.79 -11.49
C PHE A 175 1.68 -12.82 -10.69
N CYS A 176 0.67 -12.38 -9.95
CA CYS A 176 -0.23 -13.24 -9.18
C CYS A 176 -0.99 -14.23 -10.09
N PHE A 177 -1.51 -13.77 -11.24
CA PHE A 177 -2.25 -14.64 -12.16
C PHE A 177 -1.34 -15.58 -12.95
N VAL A 178 -0.12 -15.17 -13.28
CA VAL A 178 0.84 -16.06 -13.97
C VAL A 178 1.31 -17.17 -13.04
N SER A 179 1.58 -16.88 -11.77
CA SER A 179 2.03 -17.88 -10.80
C SER A 179 1.72 -17.46 -9.36
N PRO A 180 0.60 -17.93 -8.79
CA PRO A 180 0.27 -17.67 -7.38
C PRO A 180 1.37 -18.13 -6.41
N LEU A 181 2.07 -19.22 -6.72
CA LEU A 181 3.17 -19.72 -5.89
C LEU A 181 4.35 -18.75 -5.85
N LEU A 182 4.72 -18.17 -7.00
CA LEU A 182 5.76 -17.14 -7.05
C LEU A 182 5.31 -15.86 -6.36
N TRP A 183 4.01 -15.54 -6.39
CA TRP A 183 3.45 -14.43 -5.63
C TRP A 183 3.64 -14.61 -4.12
N VAL A 184 3.32 -15.80 -3.59
CA VAL A 184 3.58 -16.13 -2.18
C VAL A 184 5.08 -16.05 -1.86
N ALA A 185 5.94 -16.59 -2.72
CA ALA A 185 7.39 -16.49 -2.56
C ALA A 185 7.87 -15.02 -2.54
N HIS A 186 7.33 -14.16 -3.40
CA HIS A 186 7.60 -12.73 -3.39
C HIS A 186 7.18 -12.07 -2.07
N ALA A 187 6.01 -12.41 -1.53
CA ALA A 187 5.55 -11.92 -0.24
C ALA A 187 6.49 -12.34 0.91
N VAL A 188 6.94 -13.60 0.91
CA VAL A 188 7.93 -14.13 1.89
C VAL A 188 9.25 -13.37 1.78
N ILE A 189 9.77 -13.18 0.57
CA ILE A 189 11.01 -12.42 0.32
C ILE A 189 10.88 -10.99 0.82
N THR A 190 9.73 -10.34 0.57
CA THR A 190 9.50 -8.97 1.06
C THR A 190 9.50 -8.90 2.59
N GLY A 191 8.80 -9.81 3.26
CA GLY A 191 8.81 -9.88 4.72
C GLY A 191 10.22 -10.12 5.29
N GLY A 192 10.97 -11.06 4.69
CA GLY A 192 12.36 -11.33 5.06
C GLY A 192 13.29 -10.14 4.83
N PHE A 193 13.11 -9.41 3.72
CA PHE A 193 13.89 -8.22 3.42
C PHE A 193 13.62 -7.07 4.41
N MET A 194 12.36 -6.90 4.83
CA MET A 194 12.02 -5.92 5.87
C MET A 194 12.70 -6.24 7.20
N VAL A 195 12.72 -7.52 7.61
CA VAL A 195 13.45 -7.96 8.81
C VAL A 195 14.95 -7.69 8.67
N LEU A 196 15.52 -7.96 7.51
CA LEU A 196 16.93 -7.68 7.25
C LEU A 196 17.24 -6.19 7.43
N LEU A 197 16.44 -5.30 6.84
CA LEU A 197 16.60 -3.86 6.99
C LEU A 197 16.45 -3.41 8.46
N HIS A 198 15.48 -4.01 9.17
CA HIS A 198 15.26 -3.72 10.58
C HIS A 198 16.43 -4.14 11.46
N VAL A 199 16.98 -5.34 11.25
CA VAL A 199 18.15 -5.85 11.99
C VAL A 199 19.41 -5.04 11.67
N LEU A 200 19.55 -4.57 10.43
CA LEU A 200 20.66 -3.70 10.03
C LEU A 200 20.47 -2.23 10.47
N HIS A 201 19.41 -1.92 11.20
CA HIS A 201 19.06 -0.56 11.66
C HIS A 201 19.06 0.48 10.52
N VAL A 202 18.61 0.08 9.33
CA VAL A 202 18.50 1.02 8.21
C VAL A 202 17.44 2.07 8.52
N ARG A 203 17.84 3.35 8.53
CA ARG A 203 16.94 4.48 8.76
C ARG A 203 16.86 5.33 7.50
N ALA A 204 15.94 5.00 6.61
CA ALA A 204 15.76 5.71 5.37
C ALA A 204 14.28 5.81 5.01
N PHE A 205 13.85 6.97 4.53
CA PHE A 205 12.50 7.12 4.00
C PHE A 205 12.36 6.43 2.66
N THR A 206 11.35 5.58 2.52
CA THR A 206 11.12 4.84 1.29
C THR A 206 9.63 4.76 0.98
N SER A 207 9.18 5.53 -0.01
CA SER A 207 7.83 5.41 -0.56
C SER A 207 7.86 5.06 -2.05
N ASN A 208 8.64 5.79 -2.81
CA ASN A 208 8.91 5.58 -4.24
C ASN A 208 10.31 6.10 -4.56
N LEU A 209 10.80 5.86 -5.79
CA LEU A 209 12.15 6.25 -6.19
C LEU A 209 12.41 7.74 -6.02
N LEU A 210 11.51 8.59 -6.51
CA LEU A 210 11.67 10.04 -6.42
C LEU A 210 11.62 10.54 -4.98
N GLY A 211 10.62 10.12 -4.20
CA GLY A 211 10.52 10.45 -2.79
C GLY A 211 11.73 9.96 -2.00
N SER A 212 12.17 8.72 -2.22
CA SER A 212 13.36 8.16 -1.56
C SER A 212 14.62 8.96 -1.89
N LEU A 213 14.83 9.35 -3.15
CA LEU A 213 15.98 10.17 -3.53
C LEU A 213 15.92 11.57 -2.91
N VAL A 214 14.80 12.27 -3.04
CA VAL A 214 14.65 13.62 -2.51
C VAL A 214 14.84 13.64 -1.00
N PHE A 215 14.12 12.79 -0.26
CA PHE A 215 14.19 12.80 1.20
C PHE A 215 15.54 12.32 1.73
N ASN A 216 16.11 11.23 1.21
CA ASN A 216 17.37 10.72 1.75
C ASN A 216 18.58 11.55 1.34
N LEU A 217 18.59 12.18 0.16
CA LEU A 217 19.68 13.09 -0.22
C LEU A 217 19.66 14.41 0.58
N SER A 218 18.46 14.92 0.87
CA SER A 218 18.33 16.15 1.68
C SER A 218 18.48 15.92 3.19
N ALA A 219 18.27 14.68 3.67
CA ALA A 219 18.44 14.29 5.07
C ALA A 219 19.84 13.74 5.39
N GLY A 220 20.84 13.94 4.54
CA GLY A 220 22.14 13.27 4.60
C GLY A 220 22.85 13.28 5.97
N GLU A 221 22.75 14.36 6.75
CA GLU A 221 23.30 14.40 8.11
C GLU A 221 22.45 13.68 9.15
N GLN A 222 21.11 13.60 8.96
CA GLN A 222 20.18 12.93 9.88
C GLN A 222 20.24 11.41 9.77
N LEU A 223 20.72 10.88 8.63
CA LEU A 223 20.83 9.44 8.39
C LEU A 223 22.14 8.85 8.96
N GLN A 224 23.08 9.70 9.39
CA GLN A 224 24.37 9.26 9.94
C GLN A 224 24.36 9.11 11.48
N ASN A 225 23.31 9.53 12.13
CA ASN A 225 23.10 9.43 13.58
C ASN A 225 22.00 8.41 13.90
#